data_bf3952740a890fe789a8482b996d7b28
#
_entry.id   bf3952740a890fe789a8482b996d7b28
#
_cell.length_a   1.000
_cell.length_b   1.000
_cell.length_c   1.000
_cell.angle_alpha   90.00
_cell.angle_beta   90.00
_cell.angle_gamma   90.00
#
_symmetry.space_group_name_H-M   'P 1'
#
loop_
_entity.id
_entity.type
_entity.pdbx_description
1 polymer ?
#
loop_
_entity_poly.entity_id
_entity_poly.type
_entity_poly.pdbx_seq_one_letter_code
_entity_poly.pdbx_strand_id
1 'polypeptide(L)'
;MMQQKERLEKQLDFIREIDKEKEIFRQTYLADASRKENDAEHAWHMAIMTMLLSEYANEKIDVLKTVGMLLIHDIVEIDAGDTYAYDEAGKVTQHEREQKAAERIYGLLPKEQGEP
;
A
#
# COMPACT_ATOMS: atom_id res chain seq x y z
N MET A 1 -27.96 -2.71 -10.67
CA MET A 1 -26.68 -3.16 -11.27
C MET A 1 -25.87 -1.95 -11.72
N MET A 2 -24.58 -1.91 -11.37
CA MET A 2 -23.69 -0.82 -11.79
C MET A 2 -23.42 -0.90 -13.29
N GLN A 3 -23.57 0.21 -13.99
CA GLN A 3 -23.19 0.27 -15.40
C GLN A 3 -21.70 0.19 -15.56
N GLN A 4 -21.24 -0.35 -16.70
CA GLN A 4 -19.83 -0.52 -16.99
C GLN A 4 -19.07 0.80 -16.96
N LYS A 5 -19.69 1.89 -17.43
CA LYS A 5 -19.09 3.22 -17.41
C LYS A 5 -18.84 3.71 -15.99
N GLU A 6 -19.81 3.54 -15.09
CA GLU A 6 -19.67 3.92 -13.68
C GLU A 6 -18.58 3.09 -13.00
N ARG A 7 -18.52 1.81 -13.32
CA ARG A 7 -17.50 0.92 -12.81
C ARG A 7 -16.10 1.41 -13.22
N LEU A 8 -15.93 1.76 -14.49
CA LEU A 8 -14.65 2.26 -15.00
C LEU A 8 -14.26 3.57 -14.32
N GLU A 9 -15.22 4.48 -14.13
CA GLU A 9 -14.95 5.76 -13.46
C GLU A 9 -14.43 5.55 -12.03
N LYS A 10 -15.03 4.63 -11.29
CA LYS A 10 -14.56 4.29 -9.94
C LYS A 10 -13.16 3.71 -9.95
N GLN A 11 -12.87 2.84 -10.89
CA GLN A 11 -11.54 2.26 -11.01
C GLN A 11 -10.50 3.31 -11.35
N LEU A 12 -10.81 4.24 -12.24
CA LEU A 12 -9.92 5.34 -12.59
C LEU A 12 -9.71 6.31 -11.41
N ASP A 13 -10.74 6.56 -10.63
CA ASP A 13 -10.61 7.40 -9.43
C ASP A 13 -9.65 6.78 -8.42
N PHE A 14 -9.73 5.46 -8.24
CA PHE A 14 -8.80 4.73 -7.38
C PHE A 14 -7.37 4.83 -7.91
N ILE A 15 -7.18 4.62 -9.22
CA ILE A 15 -5.85 4.70 -9.86
C ILE A 15 -5.23 6.08 -9.65
N ARG A 16 -6.02 7.14 -9.79
CA ARG A 16 -5.53 8.51 -9.55
C ARG A 16 -5.18 8.74 -8.07
N GLU A 17 -5.99 8.21 -7.18
CA GLU A 17 -5.77 8.38 -5.74
C GLU A 17 -4.48 7.72 -5.28
N ILE A 18 -4.19 6.51 -5.74
CA ILE A 18 -2.98 5.79 -5.31
C ILE A 18 -1.69 6.44 -5.82
N ASP A 19 -1.76 7.31 -6.80
CA ASP A 19 -0.60 8.08 -7.25
C ASP A 19 0.02 8.91 -6.12
N LYS A 20 -0.79 9.29 -5.14
CA LYS A 20 -0.34 10.05 -3.97
C LYS A 20 0.64 9.26 -3.09
N GLU A 21 0.67 7.93 -3.20
CA GLU A 21 1.64 7.10 -2.48
C GLU A 21 3.08 7.48 -2.82
N LYS A 22 3.30 7.99 -4.03
CA LYS A 22 4.62 8.44 -4.47
C LYS A 22 5.12 9.64 -3.69
N GLU A 23 4.24 10.37 -3.03
CA GLU A 23 4.57 11.54 -2.23
C GLU A 23 4.73 11.22 -0.74
N ILE A 24 4.49 9.98 -0.34
CA ILE A 24 4.62 9.55 1.06
C ILE A 24 6.02 8.99 1.25
N PHE A 25 6.86 9.72 1.98
CA PHE A 25 8.24 9.31 2.21
C PHE A 25 8.37 8.49 3.48
N ARG A 26 9.18 7.45 3.39
CA ARG A 26 9.53 6.61 4.54
C ARG A 26 10.63 7.28 5.34
N GLN A 27 10.84 6.80 6.56
CA GLN A 27 11.95 7.28 7.38
C GLN A 27 13.27 6.60 7.03
N THR A 28 13.26 5.69 6.04
CA THR A 28 14.44 5.00 5.54
C THR A 28 14.92 5.61 4.23
N TYR A 29 16.20 5.41 3.94
CA TYR A 29 16.85 5.96 2.74
C TYR A 29 17.00 4.89 1.66
N LEU A 30 17.23 5.34 0.44
CA LEU A 30 17.68 4.45 -0.64
C LEU A 30 19.01 3.80 -0.26
N ALA A 31 19.37 2.71 -0.94
CA ALA A 31 20.59 1.96 -0.64
C ALA A 31 21.84 2.84 -0.72
N ASP A 32 21.86 3.86 -1.59
CA ASP A 32 22.97 4.80 -1.72
C ASP A 32 22.86 6.03 -0.80
N ALA A 33 21.84 6.08 0.05
CA ALA A 33 21.56 7.15 1.01
C ALA A 33 21.34 8.53 0.37
N SER A 34 21.06 8.59 -0.95
CA SER A 34 20.90 9.86 -1.66
C SER A 34 19.63 10.62 -1.26
N ARG A 35 18.59 9.90 -0.87
CA ARG A 35 17.32 10.48 -0.43
C ARG A 35 16.50 9.44 0.33
N LYS A 36 15.44 9.89 0.98
CA LYS A 36 14.46 8.97 1.59
C LYS A 36 13.66 8.28 0.50
N GLU A 37 13.30 7.02 0.78
CA GLU A 37 12.49 6.20 -0.10
C GLU A 37 11.01 6.57 0.05
N ASN A 38 10.27 6.68 -1.06
CA ASN A 38 8.82 6.82 -0.96
C ASN A 38 8.15 5.44 -0.89
N ASP A 39 6.86 5.42 -0.50
CA ASP A 39 6.13 4.18 -0.27
C ASP A 39 5.97 3.34 -1.55
N ALA A 40 5.78 3.98 -2.70
CA ALA A 40 5.67 3.25 -3.97
C ALA A 40 6.96 2.52 -4.33
N GLU A 41 8.11 3.19 -4.13
CA GLU A 41 9.42 2.59 -4.37
C GLU A 41 9.67 1.41 -3.43
N HIS A 42 9.28 1.57 -2.17
CA HIS A 42 9.41 0.51 -1.18
C HIS A 42 8.57 -0.71 -1.55
N ALA A 43 7.31 -0.51 -1.94
CA ALA A 43 6.44 -1.60 -2.33
C ALA A 43 6.99 -2.34 -3.55
N TRP A 44 7.46 -1.60 -4.56
CA TRP A 44 8.08 -2.17 -5.76
C TRP A 44 9.30 -3.02 -5.40
N HIS A 45 10.20 -2.47 -4.58
CA HIS A 45 11.43 -3.16 -4.18
C HIS A 45 11.12 -4.45 -3.42
N MET A 46 10.20 -4.39 -2.45
CA MET A 46 9.80 -5.56 -1.68
C MET A 46 9.12 -6.63 -2.55
N ALA A 47 8.32 -6.22 -3.53
CA ALA A 47 7.67 -7.16 -4.43
C ALA A 47 8.70 -7.96 -5.23
N ILE A 48 9.72 -7.29 -5.77
CA ILE A 48 10.77 -7.96 -6.53
C ILE A 48 11.61 -8.87 -5.63
N MET A 49 11.94 -8.42 -4.42
CA MET A 49 12.64 -9.25 -3.45
C MET A 49 11.87 -10.53 -3.16
N THR A 50 10.56 -10.44 -3.00
CA THR A 50 9.71 -11.61 -2.75
C THR A 50 9.76 -12.58 -3.91
N MET A 51 9.67 -12.10 -5.14
CA MET A 51 9.72 -12.97 -6.32
C MET A 51 11.04 -13.73 -6.43
N LEU A 52 12.14 -13.06 -6.09
CA LEU A 52 13.47 -13.68 -6.19
C LEU A 52 13.79 -14.60 -5.00
N LEU A 53 13.39 -14.21 -3.80
CA LEU A 53 13.83 -14.87 -2.57
C LEU A 53 12.81 -15.86 -2.02
N SER A 54 11.67 -16.04 -2.68
CA SER A 54 10.63 -16.97 -2.22
C SER A 54 11.12 -18.41 -2.10
N GLU A 55 12.12 -18.80 -2.88
CA GLU A 55 12.71 -20.15 -2.81
C GLU A 55 13.37 -20.44 -1.48
N TYR A 56 13.70 -19.40 -0.70
CA TYR A 56 14.33 -19.56 0.62
C TYR A 56 13.33 -19.53 1.77
N ALA A 57 12.04 -19.42 1.48
CA ALA A 57 11.01 -19.44 2.52
C ALA A 57 10.95 -20.80 3.20
N ASN A 58 10.67 -20.82 4.51
CA ASN A 58 10.56 -22.04 5.28
C ASN A 58 9.37 -22.92 4.85
N GLU A 59 8.34 -22.28 4.30
CA GLU A 59 7.15 -22.96 3.81
C GLU A 59 6.83 -22.43 2.41
N LYS A 60 6.07 -23.22 1.65
CA LYS A 60 5.60 -22.77 0.33
C LYS A 60 4.65 -21.60 0.49
N ILE A 61 4.94 -20.52 -0.23
CA ILE A 61 4.10 -19.32 -0.20
C ILE A 61 3.41 -19.11 -1.55
N ASP A 62 2.26 -18.44 -1.51
CA ASP A 62 1.59 -17.97 -2.72
C ASP A 62 2.25 -16.65 -3.14
N VAL A 63 3.19 -16.73 -4.07
CA VAL A 63 4.00 -15.59 -4.50
C VAL A 63 3.13 -14.47 -5.07
N LEU A 64 2.17 -14.81 -5.94
CA LEU A 64 1.31 -13.79 -6.55
C LEU A 64 0.49 -13.05 -5.50
N LYS A 65 -0.09 -13.77 -4.55
CA LYS A 65 -0.86 -13.15 -3.47
C LYS A 65 0.02 -12.29 -2.59
N THR A 66 1.21 -12.76 -2.24
CA THR A 66 2.15 -12.00 -1.39
C THR A 66 2.60 -10.73 -2.08
N VAL A 67 2.95 -10.79 -3.36
CA VAL A 67 3.33 -9.61 -4.14
C VAL A 67 2.18 -8.62 -4.20
N GLY A 68 0.96 -9.09 -4.46
CA GLY A 68 -0.23 -8.24 -4.49
C GLY A 68 -0.44 -7.51 -3.16
N MET A 69 -0.30 -8.21 -2.04
CA MET A 69 -0.44 -7.62 -0.71
C MET A 69 0.64 -6.58 -0.44
N LEU A 70 1.89 -6.86 -0.86
CA LEU A 70 3.00 -5.90 -0.68
C LEU A 70 2.79 -4.63 -1.48
N LEU A 71 2.22 -4.73 -2.68
CA LEU A 71 1.97 -3.58 -3.53
C LEU A 71 0.90 -2.64 -2.97
N ILE A 72 -0.02 -3.15 -2.15
CA ILE A 72 -1.13 -2.35 -1.64
C ILE A 72 -1.03 -2.03 -0.14
N HIS A 73 -0.11 -2.66 0.61
CA HIS A 73 -0.12 -2.57 2.08
C HIS A 73 0.09 -1.15 2.61
N ASP A 74 0.85 -0.32 1.91
CA ASP A 74 1.14 1.05 2.35
C ASP A 74 0.20 2.10 1.75
N ILE A 75 -0.76 1.71 0.94
CA ILE A 75 -1.71 2.66 0.33
C ILE A 75 -2.43 3.47 1.40
N VAL A 76 -2.74 2.84 2.54
CA VAL A 76 -3.42 3.52 3.66
C VAL A 76 -2.62 4.70 4.22
N GLU A 77 -1.31 4.74 4.00
CA GLU A 77 -0.47 5.83 4.48
C GLU A 77 -0.74 7.15 3.75
N ILE A 78 -1.45 7.12 2.62
CA ILE A 78 -1.87 8.35 1.94
C ILE A 78 -2.62 9.26 2.91
N ASP A 79 -3.50 8.69 3.72
CA ASP A 79 -4.25 9.42 4.75
C ASP A 79 -3.62 9.32 6.14
N ALA A 80 -3.15 8.13 6.50
CA ALA A 80 -2.65 7.85 7.86
C ALA A 80 -1.23 8.35 8.11
N GLY A 81 -0.42 8.46 7.05
CA GLY A 81 0.99 8.81 7.16
C GLY A 81 1.84 7.67 7.67
N ASP A 82 3.16 7.80 7.50
CA ASP A 82 4.12 6.85 8.04
C ASP A 82 4.36 7.18 9.53
N THR A 83 4.40 6.15 10.36
CA THR A 83 4.62 6.33 11.79
C THR A 83 6.01 5.83 12.17
N TYR A 84 6.80 6.68 12.84
CA TYR A 84 8.11 6.29 13.35
C TYR A 84 7.97 5.13 14.35
N ALA A 85 8.93 4.21 14.29
CA ALA A 85 8.96 3.06 15.19
C ALA A 85 9.00 3.47 16.67
N TYR A 86 9.54 4.64 16.98
CA TYR A 86 9.69 5.14 18.34
C TYR A 86 8.65 6.21 18.73
N ASP A 87 7.70 6.50 17.84
CA ASP A 87 6.62 7.45 18.13
C ASP A 87 5.46 6.69 18.78
N GLU A 88 5.49 6.58 20.11
CA GLU A 88 4.46 5.87 20.86
C GLU A 88 3.09 6.53 20.75
N ALA A 89 3.05 7.86 20.74
CA ALA A 89 1.79 8.60 20.61
C ALA A 89 1.16 8.35 19.22
N GLY A 90 1.98 8.33 18.17
CA GLY A 90 1.53 7.99 16.83
C GLY A 90 1.01 6.56 16.72
N LYS A 91 1.67 5.62 17.41
CA LYS A 91 1.26 4.22 17.38
C LYS A 91 -0.09 3.97 18.05
N VAL A 92 -0.43 4.73 19.09
CA VAL A 92 -1.71 4.60 19.80
C VAL A 92 -2.89 4.80 18.84
N THR A 93 -2.77 5.74 17.89
CA THR A 93 -3.84 6.06 16.94
C THR A 93 -3.63 5.45 15.56
N GLN A 94 -2.51 4.76 15.33
CA GLN A 94 -2.13 4.27 14.01
C GLN A 94 -3.17 3.33 13.42
N HIS A 95 -3.61 2.34 14.17
CA HIS A 95 -4.59 1.37 13.69
C HIS A 95 -5.90 2.03 13.25
N GLU A 96 -6.39 2.97 14.06
CA GLU A 96 -7.62 3.69 13.75
C GLU A 96 -7.46 4.55 12.50
N ARG A 97 -6.33 5.25 12.35
CA ARG A 97 -6.04 6.06 11.17
C ARG A 97 -5.96 5.21 9.92
N GLU A 98 -5.30 4.05 10.01
CA GLU A 98 -5.15 3.13 8.89
C GLU A 98 -6.50 2.53 8.48
N GLN A 99 -7.34 2.20 9.44
CA GLN A 99 -8.66 1.66 9.16
C GLN A 99 -9.55 2.69 8.45
N LYS A 100 -9.56 3.94 8.90
CA LYS A 100 -10.30 5.00 8.24
C LYS A 100 -9.78 5.27 6.83
N ALA A 101 -8.47 5.26 6.66
CA ALA A 101 -7.85 5.43 5.35
C ALA A 101 -8.25 4.30 4.40
N ALA A 102 -8.25 3.06 4.89
CA ALA A 102 -8.66 1.91 4.08
C ALA A 102 -10.12 2.04 3.63
N GLU A 103 -11.01 2.43 4.54
CA GLU A 103 -12.42 2.63 4.21
C GLU A 103 -12.60 3.70 3.12
N ARG A 104 -11.89 4.82 3.21
CA ARG A 104 -11.98 5.87 2.21
C ARG A 104 -11.42 5.44 0.86
N ILE A 105 -10.19 4.94 0.86
CA ILE A 105 -9.45 4.67 -0.37
C ILE A 105 -10.00 3.45 -1.10
N TYR A 106 -10.16 2.33 -0.41
CA TYR A 106 -10.71 1.13 -1.03
C TYR A 106 -12.20 1.26 -1.33
N GLY A 107 -12.88 2.15 -0.61
CA GLY A 107 -14.27 2.49 -0.89
C GLY A 107 -14.48 3.22 -2.22
N LEU A 108 -13.42 3.73 -2.86
CA LEU A 108 -13.49 4.30 -4.20
C LEU A 108 -13.74 3.25 -5.27
N LEU A 109 -13.32 2.01 -5.01
CA LEU A 109 -13.47 0.90 -5.94
C LEU A 109 -14.88 0.32 -5.91
N PRO A 110 -15.30 -0.38 -7.00
CA PRO A 110 -16.48 -1.23 -6.92
C PRO A 110 -16.36 -2.18 -5.72
N LYS A 111 -17.49 -2.47 -5.08
CA LYS A 111 -17.51 -3.17 -3.79
C LYS A 111 -16.68 -4.46 -3.78
N GLU A 112 -16.82 -5.28 -4.82
CA GLU A 112 -16.13 -6.58 -4.88
C GLU A 112 -14.63 -6.44 -5.07
N GLN A 113 -14.15 -5.27 -5.51
CA GLN A 113 -12.72 -5.00 -5.65
C GLN A 113 -12.13 -4.29 -4.43
N GLY A 114 -12.95 -3.55 -3.70
CA GLY A 114 -12.51 -2.81 -2.52
C GLY A 114 -12.51 -3.63 -1.23
N GLU A 115 -13.19 -4.77 -1.21
CA GLU A 115 -13.22 -5.65 -0.05
C GLU A 115 -12.05 -6.63 -0.09
N PRO A 116 -11.44 -6.93 1.08
CA PRO A 116 -10.34 -7.88 1.17
C PRO A 116 -10.77 -9.30 0.78
#